data_58ff9165286b54c2a40a56bf74b16da9
#
_entry.id   58ff9165286b54c2a40a56bf74b16da9
#
_cell.length_a   1.000
_cell.length_b   1.000
_cell.length_c   1.000
_cell.angle_alpha   90.00
_cell.angle_beta   90.00
_cell.angle_gamma   90.00
#
_symmetry.space_group_name_H-M   'P 1'
#
loop_
_entity.id
_entity.type
_entity.pdbx_description
1 polymer ?
#
loop_
_entity_poly.entity_id
_entity_poly.type
_entity_poly.pdbx_seq_one_letter_code
_entity_poly.pdbx_strand_id
1 'polypeptide(L)'
;MYNDISAMSRLHRSASAQMSHPAISIQNSGGWTFGSPSVLMMFHRQPGQLDRELAEMDECMPHYYKITNGHGMGAETIMRAEADLQQGQFDDAQILLERAYAQIEGNGQTNMTLCCDFLAWRLSLCGPYTPRVPLEVRREELLRQHNMAWRNLFHAICAYYYALRGQTDGIPEVYAAHRMNTVNTLAPGKPMIGLIENQVYLAQGEWARVLGRGPGLLAMCEALHYDLVALHLRIQMAAACARLGRQDEGRSLLEQALAQAALDGFVVPFAENFRDLEPLLEAAQEGPHANAVRCILALGAAQQERCRALNRSEALPEAAARLTERELALARLIADRCTNKEIAARLFLSEGTVKQYTNQLYSKLGIGGGARTKRAQLAELFAKKY
;
A
#
# COMPACT_ATOMS: atom_id res chain seq x y z
N MET A 1 -11.01 -11.28 20.31
CA MET A 1 -10.28 -10.40 21.27
C MET A 1 -9.21 -9.52 20.61
N TYR A 2 -8.59 -9.94 19.50
CA TYR A 2 -7.43 -9.23 18.92
C TYR A 2 -7.71 -7.82 18.41
N ASN A 3 -8.92 -7.49 18.00
CA ASN A 3 -9.31 -6.18 17.47
C ASN A 3 -10.50 -5.56 18.23
N ASP A 4 -10.80 -6.03 19.45
CA ASP A 4 -11.84 -5.47 20.28
C ASP A 4 -11.29 -4.27 21.06
N ILE A 5 -11.43 -3.06 20.50
CA ILE A 5 -10.93 -1.81 21.08
C ILE A 5 -11.57 -1.53 22.43
N SER A 6 -12.87 -1.78 22.58
CA SER A 6 -13.57 -1.58 23.86
C SER A 6 -13.01 -2.49 24.97
N ALA A 7 -12.76 -3.78 24.65
CA ALA A 7 -12.14 -4.69 25.62
C ALA A 7 -10.68 -4.30 25.90
N MET A 8 -9.93 -3.91 24.86
CA MET A 8 -8.56 -3.41 25.00
C MET A 8 -8.52 -2.15 25.87
N SER A 9 -9.42 -1.18 25.66
CA SER A 9 -9.51 0.05 26.45
C SER A 9 -9.71 -0.26 27.93
N ARG A 10 -10.67 -1.14 28.26
CA ARG A 10 -10.91 -1.54 29.65
C ARG A 10 -9.68 -2.17 30.30
N LEU A 11 -9.02 -3.11 29.58
CA LEU A 11 -7.84 -3.79 30.10
C LEU A 11 -6.66 -2.84 30.26
N HIS A 12 -6.39 -1.98 29.27
CA HIS A 12 -5.30 -1.02 29.31
C HIS A 12 -5.51 0.04 30.39
N ARG A 13 -6.74 0.52 30.59
CA ARG A 13 -7.08 1.44 31.68
C ARG A 13 -6.79 0.82 33.05
N SER A 14 -7.25 -0.41 33.28
CA SER A 14 -6.97 -1.14 34.51
C SER A 14 -5.48 -1.39 34.71
N ALA A 15 -4.77 -1.84 33.69
CA ALA A 15 -3.32 -2.08 33.76
C ALA A 15 -2.55 -0.77 34.00
N SER A 16 -2.86 0.30 33.29
CA SER A 16 -2.16 1.61 33.43
C SER A 16 -2.34 2.23 34.81
N ALA A 17 -3.44 1.94 35.51
CA ALA A 17 -3.69 2.38 36.87
C ALA A 17 -2.85 1.63 37.91
N GLN A 18 -2.48 0.40 37.63
CA GLN A 18 -1.77 -0.50 38.56
C GLN A 18 -0.25 -0.52 38.31
N MET A 19 0.21 -0.11 37.14
CA MET A 19 1.64 -0.20 36.79
C MET A 19 2.42 1.01 37.26
N SER A 20 3.54 0.75 37.96
CA SER A 20 4.53 1.77 38.37
C SER A 20 5.57 2.04 37.25
N HIS A 21 5.81 1.07 36.37
CA HIS A 21 6.77 1.15 35.28
C HIS A 21 6.16 0.57 34.00
N PRO A 22 6.52 1.08 32.79
CA PRO A 22 6.11 0.47 31.53
C PRO A 22 6.55 -0.98 31.46
N ALA A 23 5.72 -1.85 30.87
CA ALA A 23 6.14 -3.17 30.53
C ALA A 23 7.31 -3.10 29.52
N ILE A 24 8.28 -3.99 29.63
CA ILE A 24 9.29 -4.16 28.59
C ILE A 24 8.55 -4.60 27.34
N SER A 25 8.37 -3.66 26.43
CA SER A 25 7.55 -3.93 25.27
C SER A 25 8.32 -4.76 24.26
N ILE A 26 7.59 -5.46 23.45
CA ILE A 26 7.96 -6.17 22.23
C ILE A 26 8.43 -5.14 21.15
N GLN A 27 9.16 -4.10 21.55
CA GLN A 27 9.33 -2.85 20.83
C GLN A 27 9.83 -2.99 19.39
N ASN A 28 10.55 -4.06 19.06
CA ASN A 28 11.23 -4.14 17.77
C ASN A 28 11.01 -5.44 16.99
N SER A 29 10.25 -6.40 17.49
CA SER A 29 10.16 -7.73 16.89
C SER A 29 8.90 -8.04 16.11
N GLY A 30 7.84 -7.28 16.30
CA GLY A 30 6.57 -7.50 15.60
C GLY A 30 5.89 -6.19 15.25
N GLY A 31 5.20 -6.17 14.13
CA GLY A 31 4.34 -5.04 13.82
C GLY A 31 3.21 -4.94 14.84
N TRP A 32 2.97 -3.76 15.37
CA TRP A 32 1.80 -3.47 16.21
C TRP A 32 0.49 -3.91 15.52
N THR A 33 0.49 -3.87 14.21
CA THR A 33 -0.61 -4.27 13.32
C THR A 33 -0.53 -5.73 12.86
N PHE A 34 0.23 -6.59 13.51
CA PHE A 34 0.42 -8.01 13.12
C PHE A 34 0.81 -8.21 11.65
N GLY A 35 1.51 -7.23 11.05
CA GLY A 35 1.92 -7.25 9.65
C GLY A 35 0.89 -6.68 8.67
N SER A 36 -0.21 -6.11 9.17
CA SER A 36 -1.10 -5.26 8.35
C SER A 36 -0.47 -3.88 8.12
N PRO A 37 -0.52 -3.32 6.90
CA PRO A 37 -0.10 -1.95 6.65
C PRO A 37 -1.17 -0.90 7.02
N SER A 38 -2.35 -1.31 7.47
CA SER A 38 -3.47 -0.43 7.79
C SER A 38 -3.98 -0.68 9.20
N VAL A 39 -4.13 0.40 9.96
CA VAL A 39 -4.71 0.38 11.30
C VAL A 39 -6.22 0.22 11.22
N LEU A 40 -6.88 0.99 10.37
CA LEU A 40 -8.33 0.95 10.20
C LEU A 40 -8.82 -0.43 9.76
N MET A 41 -8.17 -1.05 8.76
CA MET A 41 -8.56 -2.38 8.29
C MET A 41 -8.45 -3.47 9.37
N MET A 42 -7.62 -3.25 10.39
CA MET A 42 -7.55 -4.17 11.55
C MET A 42 -8.62 -3.92 12.59
N PHE A 43 -8.99 -2.67 12.80
CA PHE A 43 -9.80 -2.30 13.96
C PHE A 43 -11.24 -1.92 13.63
N HIS A 44 -11.60 -1.73 12.36
CA HIS A 44 -12.99 -1.56 11.95
C HIS A 44 -13.72 -2.92 11.92
N ARG A 45 -14.61 -3.12 12.87
CA ARG A 45 -15.24 -4.39 13.21
C ARG A 45 -16.69 -4.53 12.72
N GLN A 46 -17.41 -3.42 12.62
CA GLN A 46 -18.83 -3.43 12.31
C GLN A 46 -19.22 -2.26 11.43
N PRO A 47 -19.92 -2.49 10.32
CA PRO A 47 -20.43 -1.42 9.48
C PRO A 47 -21.34 -0.48 10.30
N GLY A 48 -21.21 0.83 10.07
CA GLY A 48 -21.96 1.86 10.77
C GLY A 48 -21.49 2.17 12.20
N GLN A 49 -20.30 1.67 12.60
CA GLN A 49 -19.72 1.95 13.93
C GLN A 49 -18.39 2.74 13.85
N LEU A 50 -18.06 3.27 12.69
CA LEU A 50 -16.77 3.93 12.47
C LEU A 50 -16.48 5.03 13.52
N ASP A 51 -17.40 5.97 13.69
CA ASP A 51 -17.22 7.11 14.63
C ASP A 51 -17.00 6.63 16.06
N ARG A 52 -17.74 5.60 16.47
CA ARG A 52 -17.59 5.00 17.79
C ARG A 52 -16.23 4.34 17.95
N GLU A 53 -15.80 3.56 16.95
CA GLU A 53 -14.51 2.87 16.99
C GLU A 53 -13.34 3.84 16.97
N LEU A 54 -13.44 4.95 16.24
CA LEU A 54 -12.46 6.05 16.28
C LEU A 54 -12.39 6.71 17.68
N ALA A 55 -13.54 6.95 18.31
CA ALA A 55 -13.58 7.49 19.66
C ALA A 55 -13.01 6.53 20.71
N GLU A 56 -13.31 5.22 20.57
CA GLU A 56 -12.75 4.17 21.44
C GLU A 56 -11.23 4.04 21.26
N MET A 57 -10.71 4.23 20.05
CA MET A 57 -9.26 4.24 19.78
C MET A 57 -8.59 5.42 20.48
N ASP A 58 -9.14 6.63 20.37
CA ASP A 58 -8.63 7.81 21.06
C ASP A 58 -8.59 7.63 22.59
N GLU A 59 -9.60 7.00 23.14
CA GLU A 59 -9.64 6.71 24.59
C GLU A 59 -8.63 5.62 24.98
N CYS A 60 -8.43 4.62 24.15
CA CYS A 60 -7.57 3.46 24.43
C CYS A 60 -6.08 3.83 24.39
N MET A 61 -5.64 4.59 23.37
CA MET A 61 -4.23 4.76 23.05
C MET A 61 -3.42 5.44 24.14
N PRO A 62 -3.87 6.49 24.86
CA PRO A 62 -3.11 7.07 25.96
C PRO A 62 -2.77 6.06 27.07
N HIS A 63 -3.69 5.15 27.39
CA HIS A 63 -3.45 4.08 28.36
C HIS A 63 -2.44 3.06 27.84
N TYR A 64 -2.56 2.70 26.55
CA TYR A 64 -1.63 1.80 25.88
C TYR A 64 -0.22 2.37 25.82
N TYR A 65 -0.05 3.64 25.47
CA TYR A 65 1.25 4.32 25.46
C TYR A 65 1.94 4.29 26.82
N LYS A 66 1.18 4.51 27.89
CA LYS A 66 1.70 4.43 29.27
C LYS A 66 2.22 3.02 29.59
N ILE A 67 1.49 1.98 29.17
CA ILE A 67 1.85 0.58 29.44
C ILE A 67 3.07 0.15 28.63
N THR A 68 3.19 0.62 27.39
CA THR A 68 4.15 0.11 26.40
C THR A 68 5.31 1.07 26.12
N ASN A 69 5.44 2.13 26.90
CA ASN A 69 6.44 3.18 26.69
C ASN A 69 6.36 3.80 25.27
N GLY A 70 5.14 4.11 24.81
CA GLY A 70 4.90 4.82 23.54
C GLY A 70 4.83 3.91 22.31
N HIS A 71 4.86 2.58 22.46
CA HIS A 71 4.72 1.68 21.30
C HIS A 71 3.34 1.87 20.63
N GLY A 72 3.33 1.94 19.29
CA GLY A 72 2.11 2.20 18.51
C GLY A 72 1.68 3.67 18.48
N MET A 73 2.52 4.61 18.93
CA MET A 73 2.22 6.04 18.92
C MET A 73 1.82 6.53 17.54
N GLY A 74 0.73 7.31 17.47
CA GLY A 74 0.15 7.82 16.23
C GLY A 74 -0.91 6.89 15.60
N ALA A 75 -1.17 5.71 16.19
CA ALA A 75 -2.15 4.76 15.61
C ALA A 75 -3.55 5.36 15.51
N GLU A 76 -4.02 6.11 16.52
CA GLU A 76 -5.31 6.80 16.51
C GLU A 76 -5.39 7.86 15.40
N THR A 77 -4.31 8.60 15.20
CA THR A 77 -4.24 9.61 14.13
C THR A 77 -4.20 8.96 12.76
N ILE A 78 -3.46 7.87 12.60
CA ILE A 78 -3.41 7.08 11.35
C ILE A 78 -4.80 6.49 11.05
N MET A 79 -5.46 5.90 12.03
CA MET A 79 -6.79 5.30 11.84
C MET A 79 -7.82 6.32 11.35
N ARG A 80 -7.80 7.56 11.89
CA ARG A 80 -8.65 8.66 11.42
C ARG A 80 -8.31 9.07 10.00
N ALA A 81 -7.02 9.25 9.70
CA ALA A 81 -6.58 9.62 8.35
C ALA A 81 -6.95 8.54 7.31
N GLU A 82 -6.90 7.26 7.70
CA GLU A 82 -7.35 6.16 6.85
C GLU A 82 -8.88 6.16 6.66
N ALA A 83 -9.66 6.54 7.68
CA ALA A 83 -11.10 6.69 7.58
C ALA A 83 -11.46 7.82 6.60
N ASP A 84 -10.84 8.98 6.73
CA ASP A 84 -11.03 10.10 5.82
C ASP A 84 -10.66 9.72 4.38
N LEU A 85 -9.54 9.00 4.19
CA LEU A 85 -9.19 8.45 2.86
C LEU A 85 -10.33 7.57 2.31
N GLN A 86 -10.82 6.60 3.10
CA GLN A 86 -11.85 5.66 2.63
C GLN A 86 -13.17 6.37 2.27
N GLN A 87 -13.47 7.48 2.95
CA GLN A 87 -14.64 8.33 2.69
C GLN A 87 -14.43 9.33 1.53
N GLY A 88 -13.20 9.44 0.98
CA GLY A 88 -12.85 10.39 -0.07
C GLY A 88 -12.57 11.81 0.41
N GLN A 89 -12.34 12.00 1.71
CA GLN A 89 -11.98 13.28 2.34
C GLN A 89 -10.45 13.46 2.31
N PHE A 90 -9.91 13.69 1.11
CA PHE A 90 -8.45 13.59 0.88
C PHE A 90 -7.65 14.71 1.56
N ASP A 91 -8.19 15.92 1.66
CA ASP A 91 -7.52 17.05 2.31
C ASP A 91 -7.38 16.81 3.83
N ASP A 92 -8.44 16.31 4.46
CA ASP A 92 -8.44 15.97 5.90
C ASP A 92 -7.51 14.77 6.15
N ALA A 93 -7.57 13.74 5.30
CA ALA A 93 -6.65 12.61 5.34
C ALA A 93 -5.18 13.05 5.25
N GLN A 94 -4.86 14.01 4.38
CA GLN A 94 -3.51 14.56 4.25
C GLN A 94 -3.07 15.29 5.50
N ILE A 95 -3.91 16.16 6.09
CA ILE A 95 -3.60 16.90 7.31
C ILE A 95 -3.29 15.94 8.46
N LEU A 96 -4.13 14.93 8.64
CA LEU A 96 -3.92 13.93 9.70
C LEU A 96 -2.70 13.05 9.43
N LEU A 97 -2.41 12.69 8.19
CA LEU A 97 -1.21 11.95 7.81
C LEU A 97 0.07 12.72 8.16
N GLU A 98 0.12 14.02 7.85
CA GLU A 98 1.26 14.87 8.21
C GLU A 98 1.44 14.96 9.73
N ARG A 99 0.34 15.05 10.48
CA ARG A 99 0.35 15.00 11.94
C ARG A 99 0.86 13.65 12.46
N ALA A 100 0.42 12.54 11.88
CA ALA A 100 0.87 11.19 12.25
C ALA A 100 2.37 11.03 12.05
N TYR A 101 2.92 11.47 10.90
CA TYR A 101 4.36 11.46 10.68
C TYR A 101 5.12 12.24 11.74
N ALA A 102 4.64 13.45 12.11
CA ALA A 102 5.27 14.27 13.14
C ALA A 102 5.24 13.61 14.53
N GLN A 103 4.16 12.89 14.85
CA GLN A 103 4.05 12.14 16.12
C GLN A 103 5.03 10.97 16.21
N ILE A 104 5.33 10.33 15.08
CA ILE A 104 6.17 9.13 15.00
C ILE A 104 7.66 9.50 14.86
N GLU A 105 7.95 10.70 14.36
CA GLU A 105 9.33 11.15 14.10
C GLU A 105 10.18 11.08 15.37
N GLY A 106 11.37 10.48 15.25
CA GLY A 106 12.30 10.32 16.37
C GLY A 106 12.00 9.16 17.32
N ASN A 107 10.86 8.47 17.20
CA ASN A 107 10.47 7.40 18.12
C ASN A 107 10.89 6.00 17.67
N GLY A 108 11.57 5.86 16.54
CA GLY A 108 12.08 4.57 16.03
C GLY A 108 11.01 3.54 15.67
N GLN A 109 9.76 3.95 15.44
CA GLN A 109 8.64 3.07 15.17
C GLN A 109 8.45 2.84 13.67
N THR A 110 9.35 2.10 13.05
CA THR A 110 9.35 1.83 11.60
C THR A 110 8.04 1.22 11.10
N ASN A 111 7.40 0.36 11.90
CA ASN A 111 6.10 -0.22 11.51
C ASN A 111 5.00 0.84 11.39
N MET A 112 4.95 1.84 12.29
CA MET A 112 3.98 2.93 12.21
C MET A 112 4.30 3.87 11.05
N THR A 113 5.59 4.12 10.81
CA THR A 113 6.05 4.85 9.61
C THR A 113 5.59 4.16 8.33
N LEU A 114 5.65 2.82 8.27
CA LEU A 114 5.16 2.06 7.12
C LEU A 114 3.64 2.12 6.95
N CYS A 115 2.87 2.21 8.03
CA CYS A 115 1.43 2.46 7.95
C CYS A 115 1.15 3.86 7.37
N CYS A 116 1.89 4.89 7.79
CA CYS A 116 1.82 6.22 7.19
C CYS A 116 2.20 6.19 5.70
N ASP A 117 3.25 5.48 5.32
CA ASP A 117 3.67 5.34 3.94
C ASP A 117 2.59 4.65 3.09
N PHE A 118 1.94 3.61 3.61
CA PHE A 118 0.83 2.94 2.91
C PHE A 118 -0.33 3.90 2.61
N LEU A 119 -0.72 4.69 3.61
CA LEU A 119 -1.72 5.74 3.44
C LEU A 119 -1.24 6.80 2.43
N ALA A 120 0.00 7.28 2.56
CA ALA A 120 0.60 8.29 1.68
C ALA A 120 0.57 7.88 0.20
N TRP A 121 0.95 6.64 -0.10
CA TRP A 121 0.96 6.17 -1.49
C TRP A 121 -0.45 5.93 -2.05
N ARG A 122 -1.39 5.46 -1.24
CA ARG A 122 -2.80 5.40 -1.65
C ARG A 122 -3.37 6.81 -1.91
N LEU A 123 -3.10 7.76 -1.01
CA LEU A 123 -3.52 9.16 -1.16
C LEU A 123 -2.95 9.79 -2.44
N SER A 124 -1.70 9.47 -2.81
CA SER A 124 -1.09 9.94 -4.05
C SER A 124 -1.79 9.44 -5.31
N LEU A 125 -2.55 8.36 -5.25
CA LEU A 125 -3.37 7.87 -6.36
C LEU A 125 -4.73 8.58 -6.45
N CYS A 126 -5.21 9.14 -5.34
CA CYS A 126 -6.52 9.78 -5.25
C CYS A 126 -6.47 11.30 -5.52
N GLY A 127 -5.35 11.96 -5.21
CA GLY A 127 -5.23 13.42 -5.28
C GLY A 127 -3.80 13.91 -5.60
N PRO A 128 -3.57 15.21 -5.55
CA PRO A 128 -2.27 15.83 -5.89
C PRO A 128 -1.19 15.65 -4.80
N TYR A 129 -1.39 14.74 -3.86
CA TYR A 129 -0.44 14.46 -2.80
C TYR A 129 0.83 13.80 -3.32
N THR A 130 1.98 14.22 -2.81
CA THR A 130 3.29 13.61 -3.08
C THR A 130 3.82 12.98 -1.80
N PRO A 131 4.07 11.67 -1.76
CA PRO A 131 4.63 11.01 -0.59
C PRO A 131 5.97 11.62 -0.16
N ARG A 132 6.19 11.79 1.14
CA ARG A 132 7.41 12.40 1.71
C ARG A 132 8.68 11.64 1.32
N VAL A 133 8.59 10.31 1.26
CA VAL A 133 9.73 9.44 0.99
C VAL A 133 9.42 8.60 -0.25
N PRO A 134 10.27 8.66 -1.29
CA PRO A 134 10.16 7.76 -2.44
C PRO A 134 10.31 6.29 -2.04
N LEU A 135 9.65 5.39 -2.78
CA LEU A 135 9.68 3.95 -2.52
C LEU A 135 11.11 3.37 -2.47
N GLU A 136 11.97 3.82 -3.37
CA GLU A 136 13.36 3.37 -3.46
C GLU A 136 14.17 3.77 -2.22
N VAL A 137 13.98 4.99 -1.74
CA VAL A 137 14.65 5.49 -0.53
C VAL A 137 14.20 4.68 0.68
N ARG A 138 12.89 4.43 0.82
CA ARG A 138 12.36 3.60 1.90
C ARG A 138 12.89 2.16 1.83
N ARG A 139 12.99 1.60 0.63
CA ARG A 139 13.57 0.27 0.40
C ARG A 139 15.02 0.19 0.90
N GLU A 140 15.85 1.17 0.55
CA GLU A 140 17.25 1.21 0.99
C GLU A 140 17.40 1.35 2.51
N GLU A 141 16.54 2.14 3.15
CA GLU A 141 16.52 2.27 4.62
C GLU A 141 16.20 0.94 5.30
N LEU A 142 15.18 0.22 4.82
CA LEU A 142 14.77 -1.07 5.37
C LEU A 142 15.80 -2.18 5.13
N LEU A 143 16.51 -2.14 4.01
CA LEU A 143 17.61 -3.07 3.74
C LEU A 143 18.75 -2.90 4.77
N ARG A 144 19.06 -1.66 5.16
CA ARG A 144 20.07 -1.37 6.19
C ARG A 144 19.66 -1.82 7.60
N GLN A 145 18.36 -1.85 7.89
CA GLN A 145 17.86 -2.24 9.21
C GLN A 145 17.83 -3.75 9.46
N HIS A 146 17.96 -4.58 8.40
CA HIS A 146 17.96 -6.05 8.46
C HIS A 146 16.74 -6.70 9.16
N ASN A 147 15.62 -6.00 9.28
CA ASN A 147 14.39 -6.50 9.89
C ASN A 147 13.47 -7.12 8.84
N MET A 148 13.32 -8.44 8.87
CA MET A 148 12.50 -9.19 7.92
C MET A 148 11.00 -8.86 8.02
N ALA A 149 10.47 -8.58 9.22
CA ALA A 149 9.06 -8.24 9.40
C ALA A 149 8.73 -6.92 8.71
N TRP A 150 9.58 -5.91 8.86
CA TRP A 150 9.40 -4.61 8.19
C TRP A 150 9.57 -4.70 6.68
N ARG A 151 10.50 -5.54 6.20
CA ARG A 151 10.65 -5.80 4.77
C ARG A 151 9.42 -6.50 4.19
N ASN A 152 8.86 -7.47 4.89
CA ASN A 152 7.63 -8.15 4.46
C ASN A 152 6.45 -7.19 4.42
N LEU A 153 6.31 -6.31 5.42
CA LEU A 153 5.30 -5.27 5.45
C LEU A 153 5.48 -4.29 4.27
N PHE A 154 6.71 -3.85 4.00
CA PHE A 154 7.01 -3.00 2.86
C PHE A 154 6.72 -3.68 1.52
N HIS A 155 7.04 -4.98 1.37
CA HIS A 155 6.67 -5.74 0.18
C HIS A 155 5.15 -5.81 -0.03
N ALA A 156 4.38 -5.95 1.07
CA ALA A 156 2.92 -5.91 1.02
C ALA A 156 2.40 -4.56 0.48
N ILE A 157 2.97 -3.47 0.99
CA ILE A 157 2.64 -2.10 0.57
C ILE A 157 2.97 -1.89 -0.90
N CYS A 158 4.19 -2.25 -1.34
CA CYS A 158 4.59 -2.16 -2.73
C CYS A 158 3.68 -2.99 -3.64
N ALA A 159 3.37 -4.24 -3.24
CA ALA A 159 2.51 -5.13 -4.02
C ALA A 159 1.12 -4.50 -4.24
N TYR A 160 0.51 -3.95 -3.20
CA TYR A 160 -0.79 -3.29 -3.29
C TYR A 160 -0.73 -2.05 -4.18
N TYR A 161 0.23 -1.15 -3.93
CA TYR A 161 0.40 0.10 -4.68
C TYR A 161 0.62 -0.13 -6.19
N TYR A 162 1.53 -1.01 -6.56
CA TYR A 162 1.80 -1.31 -7.97
C TYR A 162 0.65 -2.08 -8.63
N ALA A 163 -0.05 -2.95 -7.89
CA ALA A 163 -1.23 -3.63 -8.40
C ALA A 163 -2.38 -2.66 -8.71
N LEU A 164 -2.64 -1.67 -7.84
CA LEU A 164 -3.63 -0.60 -8.10
C LEU A 164 -3.29 0.20 -9.36
N ARG A 165 -2.03 0.41 -9.65
CA ARG A 165 -1.55 1.11 -10.84
C ARG A 165 -1.52 0.24 -12.09
N GLY A 166 -1.73 -1.08 -11.95
CA GLY A 166 -1.59 -2.04 -13.04
C GLY A 166 -0.14 -2.24 -13.51
N GLN A 167 0.85 -1.88 -12.70
CA GLN A 167 2.28 -2.03 -12.98
C GLN A 167 2.80 -3.34 -12.38
N THR A 168 2.64 -4.45 -13.08
CA THR A 168 3.04 -5.77 -12.59
C THR A 168 4.55 -5.91 -12.38
N ASP A 169 5.37 -5.19 -13.13
CA ASP A 169 6.83 -5.21 -13.03
C ASP A 169 7.37 -4.62 -11.71
N GLY A 170 6.59 -3.75 -11.07
CA GLY A 170 6.93 -3.16 -9.76
C GLY A 170 6.58 -4.06 -8.57
N ILE A 171 5.79 -5.11 -8.79
CA ILE A 171 5.33 -5.99 -7.72
C ILE A 171 6.49 -6.84 -7.20
N PRO A 172 6.74 -6.87 -5.87
CA PRO A 172 7.79 -7.71 -5.30
C PRO A 172 7.61 -9.18 -5.65
N GLU A 173 8.72 -9.85 -5.98
CA GLU A 173 8.77 -11.22 -6.49
C GLU A 173 7.96 -12.23 -5.65
N VAL A 174 7.95 -12.08 -4.32
CA VAL A 174 7.20 -12.97 -3.43
C VAL A 174 5.69 -12.91 -3.67
N TYR A 175 5.17 -11.73 -4.06
CA TYR A 175 3.77 -11.53 -4.45
C TYR A 175 3.54 -11.87 -5.92
N ALA A 176 4.42 -11.40 -6.80
CA ALA A 176 4.31 -11.65 -8.25
C ALA A 176 4.31 -13.13 -8.60
N ALA A 177 5.09 -13.95 -7.88
CA ALA A 177 5.17 -15.40 -8.03
C ALA A 177 4.24 -16.17 -7.07
N HIS A 178 3.34 -15.49 -6.36
CA HIS A 178 2.35 -16.09 -5.44
C HIS A 178 2.95 -17.00 -4.37
N ARG A 179 4.11 -16.62 -3.83
CA ARG A 179 4.84 -17.40 -2.82
C ARG A 179 4.61 -16.95 -1.38
N MET A 180 3.48 -16.27 -1.09
CA MET A 180 3.17 -15.78 0.26
C MET A 180 3.01 -16.89 1.30
N ASN A 181 2.70 -18.12 0.88
CA ASN A 181 2.71 -19.29 1.75
C ASN A 181 4.09 -19.63 2.34
N THR A 182 5.17 -19.13 1.74
CA THR A 182 6.55 -19.26 2.26
C THR A 182 6.91 -18.19 3.29
N VAL A 183 6.09 -17.15 3.44
CA VAL A 183 6.31 -16.06 4.39
C VAL A 183 5.61 -16.38 5.71
N ASN A 184 6.37 -16.33 6.79
CA ASN A 184 5.80 -16.52 8.13
C ASN A 184 4.95 -15.31 8.50
N THR A 185 3.64 -15.45 8.46
CA THR A 185 2.67 -14.41 8.76
C THR A 185 1.84 -14.81 9.96
N LEU A 186 1.68 -13.89 10.89
CA LEU A 186 0.80 -14.10 12.04
C LEU A 186 -0.66 -14.27 11.58
N ALA A 187 -1.40 -15.16 12.26
CA ALA A 187 -2.76 -15.46 11.88
C ALA A 187 -3.68 -14.23 11.72
N PRO A 188 -3.62 -13.21 12.60
CA PRO A 188 -4.43 -12.01 12.45
C PRO A 188 -4.11 -11.18 11.18
N GLY A 189 -2.90 -11.28 10.63
CA GLY A 189 -2.51 -10.57 9.40
C GLY A 189 -2.93 -11.27 8.10
N LYS A 190 -3.34 -12.55 8.16
CA LYS A 190 -3.64 -13.34 6.95
C LYS A 190 -4.75 -12.77 6.07
N PRO A 191 -5.90 -12.26 6.59
CA PRO A 191 -6.93 -11.68 5.73
C PRO A 191 -6.43 -10.47 4.93
N MET A 192 -5.64 -9.60 5.55
CA MET A 192 -5.04 -8.45 4.87
C MET A 192 -4.05 -8.86 3.77
N ILE A 193 -3.23 -9.86 4.04
CA ILE A 193 -2.33 -10.42 3.02
C ILE A 193 -3.14 -11.03 1.88
N GLY A 194 -4.21 -11.75 2.19
CA GLY A 194 -5.12 -12.32 1.20
C GLY A 194 -5.76 -11.26 0.30
N LEU A 195 -6.15 -10.12 0.87
CA LEU A 195 -6.65 -8.95 0.15
C LEU A 195 -5.58 -8.39 -0.81
N ILE A 196 -4.35 -8.24 -0.34
CA ILE A 196 -3.23 -7.74 -1.16
C ILE A 196 -2.89 -8.71 -2.29
N GLU A 197 -2.84 -10.01 -2.02
CA GLU A 197 -2.65 -11.02 -3.06
C GLU A 197 -3.78 -11.01 -4.09
N ASN A 198 -5.04 -10.84 -3.67
CA ASN A 198 -6.14 -10.69 -4.60
C ASN A 198 -5.98 -9.48 -5.51
N GLN A 199 -5.49 -8.34 -4.98
CA GLN A 199 -5.21 -7.17 -5.80
C GLN A 199 -4.12 -7.45 -6.84
N VAL A 200 -3.11 -8.25 -6.49
CA VAL A 200 -2.08 -8.71 -7.44
C VAL A 200 -2.69 -9.64 -8.50
N TYR A 201 -3.54 -10.60 -8.10
CA TYR A 201 -4.25 -11.46 -9.06
C TYR A 201 -5.11 -10.66 -10.04
N LEU A 202 -5.85 -9.64 -9.56
CA LEU A 202 -6.61 -8.74 -10.44
C LEU A 202 -5.68 -8.01 -11.44
N ALA A 203 -4.56 -7.48 -10.97
CA ALA A 203 -3.59 -6.79 -11.82
C ALA A 203 -2.98 -7.71 -12.89
N GLN A 204 -2.81 -8.99 -12.59
CA GLN A 204 -2.25 -10.01 -13.50
C GLN A 204 -3.33 -10.68 -14.40
N GLY A 205 -4.61 -10.37 -14.20
CA GLY A 205 -5.71 -10.98 -14.97
C GLY A 205 -6.10 -12.39 -14.50
N GLU A 206 -5.68 -12.79 -13.30
CA GLU A 206 -5.98 -14.12 -12.74
C GLU A 206 -7.29 -14.14 -11.93
N TRP A 207 -8.35 -13.62 -12.52
CA TRP A 207 -9.66 -13.36 -11.86
C TRP A 207 -10.29 -14.61 -11.23
N ALA A 208 -10.13 -15.79 -11.85
CA ALA A 208 -10.67 -17.03 -11.32
C ALA A 208 -10.06 -17.41 -9.94
N ARG A 209 -8.80 -17.05 -9.69
CA ARG A 209 -8.14 -17.28 -8.40
C ARG A 209 -8.74 -16.41 -7.31
N VAL A 210 -9.09 -15.16 -7.61
CA VAL A 210 -9.77 -14.26 -6.66
C VAL A 210 -11.08 -14.90 -6.18
N LEU A 211 -11.91 -15.43 -7.09
CA LEU A 211 -13.17 -16.08 -6.74
C LEU A 211 -12.95 -17.39 -5.96
N GLY A 212 -11.97 -18.19 -6.35
CA GLY A 212 -11.68 -19.46 -5.67
C GLY A 212 -11.23 -19.29 -4.22
N ARG A 213 -10.56 -18.17 -3.90
CA ARG A 213 -10.06 -17.88 -2.53
C ARG A 213 -11.05 -17.06 -1.69
N GLY A 214 -11.91 -16.30 -2.35
CA GLY A 214 -12.80 -15.31 -1.72
C GLY A 214 -13.59 -15.85 -0.54
N PRO A 215 -14.33 -16.96 -0.66
CA PRO A 215 -15.14 -17.49 0.45
C PRO A 215 -14.33 -17.84 1.69
N GLY A 216 -13.14 -18.42 1.52
CA GLY A 216 -12.25 -18.74 2.65
C GLY A 216 -11.69 -17.50 3.34
N LEU A 217 -11.36 -16.45 2.58
CA LEU A 217 -10.91 -15.17 3.12
C LEU A 217 -12.04 -14.44 3.85
N LEU A 218 -13.26 -14.44 3.31
CA LEU A 218 -14.43 -13.86 3.98
C LEU A 218 -14.74 -14.57 5.29
N ALA A 219 -14.68 -15.89 5.34
CA ALA A 219 -14.86 -16.65 6.59
C ALA A 219 -13.80 -16.30 7.65
N MET A 220 -12.55 -16.05 7.23
CA MET A 220 -11.52 -15.56 8.16
C MET A 220 -11.82 -14.14 8.66
N CYS A 221 -12.31 -13.25 7.80
CA CYS A 221 -12.71 -11.90 8.18
C CYS A 221 -13.86 -11.94 9.19
N GLU A 222 -14.86 -12.78 8.98
CA GLU A 222 -15.97 -12.98 9.91
C GLU A 222 -15.48 -13.47 11.28
N ALA A 223 -14.63 -14.48 11.32
CA ALA A 223 -14.06 -15.01 12.55
C ALA A 223 -13.19 -14.00 13.33
N LEU A 224 -12.56 -13.05 12.63
CA LEU A 224 -11.68 -12.03 13.20
C LEU A 224 -12.36 -10.66 13.34
N HIS A 225 -13.59 -10.50 12.86
CA HIS A 225 -14.31 -9.23 12.80
C HIS A 225 -13.53 -8.14 12.04
N TYR A 226 -13.10 -8.44 10.80
CA TYR A 226 -12.40 -7.49 9.91
C TYR A 226 -13.35 -7.04 8.81
N ASP A 227 -14.30 -6.16 9.15
CA ASP A 227 -15.38 -5.78 8.23
C ASP A 227 -14.92 -4.97 7.04
N LEU A 228 -13.96 -4.06 7.22
CA LEU A 228 -13.41 -3.28 6.10
C LEU A 228 -12.62 -4.18 5.14
N VAL A 229 -11.88 -5.17 5.65
CA VAL A 229 -11.20 -6.15 4.79
C VAL A 229 -12.22 -7.00 4.03
N ALA A 230 -13.31 -7.41 4.69
CA ALA A 230 -14.39 -8.16 4.05
C ALA A 230 -15.08 -7.33 2.94
N LEU A 231 -15.28 -6.03 3.16
CA LEU A 231 -15.78 -5.10 2.14
C LEU A 231 -14.88 -5.09 0.90
N HIS A 232 -13.58 -4.86 1.07
CA HIS A 232 -12.62 -4.90 -0.03
C HIS A 232 -12.63 -6.24 -0.78
N LEU A 233 -12.69 -7.37 -0.05
CA LEU A 233 -12.74 -8.69 -0.67
C LEU A 233 -14.01 -8.90 -1.51
N ARG A 234 -15.19 -8.45 -1.03
CA ARG A 234 -16.44 -8.50 -1.83
C ARG A 234 -16.31 -7.68 -3.11
N ILE A 235 -15.73 -6.48 -3.03
CA ILE A 235 -15.47 -5.61 -4.19
C ILE A 235 -14.53 -6.29 -5.18
N GLN A 236 -13.43 -6.87 -4.71
CA GLN A 236 -12.49 -7.60 -5.56
C GLN A 236 -13.13 -8.82 -6.23
N MET A 237 -14.01 -9.55 -5.52
CA MET A 237 -14.78 -10.65 -6.09
C MET A 237 -15.79 -10.16 -7.14
N ALA A 238 -16.48 -9.03 -6.89
CA ALA A 238 -17.38 -8.42 -7.87
C ALA A 238 -16.63 -8.00 -9.15
N ALA A 239 -15.46 -7.39 -9.00
CA ALA A 239 -14.57 -7.03 -10.12
C ALA A 239 -14.13 -8.27 -10.92
N ALA A 240 -13.75 -9.35 -10.23
CA ALA A 240 -13.40 -10.61 -10.88
C ALA A 240 -14.59 -11.25 -11.63
N CYS A 241 -15.81 -11.20 -11.05
CA CYS A 241 -17.03 -11.67 -11.70
C CYS A 241 -17.31 -10.87 -12.97
N ALA A 242 -17.18 -9.54 -12.94
CA ALA A 242 -17.38 -8.68 -14.11
C ALA A 242 -16.46 -9.10 -15.27
N ARG A 243 -15.19 -9.36 -14.98
CA ARG A 243 -14.19 -9.76 -15.99
C ARG A 243 -14.40 -11.17 -16.53
N LEU A 244 -15.00 -12.06 -15.74
CA LEU A 244 -15.33 -13.44 -16.14
C LEU A 244 -16.72 -13.57 -16.78
N GLY A 245 -17.48 -12.47 -16.93
CA GLY A 245 -18.82 -12.48 -17.51
C GLY A 245 -19.91 -13.03 -16.56
N ARG A 246 -19.62 -13.20 -15.27
CA ARG A 246 -20.55 -13.68 -14.22
C ARG A 246 -21.36 -12.50 -13.67
N GLN A 247 -22.16 -11.88 -14.55
CA GLN A 247 -22.81 -10.58 -14.27
C GLN A 247 -23.74 -10.59 -13.06
N ASP A 248 -24.59 -11.61 -12.90
CA ASP A 248 -25.57 -11.66 -11.80
C ASP A 248 -24.89 -11.82 -10.44
N GLU A 249 -23.87 -12.65 -10.38
CA GLU A 249 -23.08 -12.84 -9.16
C GLU A 249 -22.28 -11.56 -8.83
N GLY A 250 -21.65 -10.93 -9.83
CA GLY A 250 -20.94 -9.67 -9.67
C GLY A 250 -21.85 -8.55 -9.18
N ARG A 251 -23.07 -8.47 -9.72
CA ARG A 251 -24.10 -7.50 -9.28
C ARG A 251 -24.50 -7.74 -7.82
N SER A 252 -24.78 -8.98 -7.43
CA SER A 252 -25.15 -9.31 -6.06
C SER A 252 -24.04 -8.96 -5.06
N LEU A 253 -22.77 -9.25 -5.39
CA LEU A 253 -21.62 -8.88 -4.57
C LEU A 253 -21.43 -7.36 -4.46
N LEU A 254 -21.62 -6.64 -5.57
CA LEU A 254 -21.55 -5.17 -5.59
C LEU A 254 -22.67 -4.53 -4.74
N GLU A 255 -23.90 -5.01 -4.85
CA GLU A 255 -25.04 -4.51 -4.05
C GLU A 255 -24.79 -4.70 -2.55
N GLN A 256 -24.30 -5.89 -2.14
CA GLN A 256 -23.91 -6.16 -0.74
C GLN A 256 -22.81 -5.20 -0.28
N ALA A 257 -21.78 -4.99 -1.11
CA ALA A 257 -20.67 -4.10 -0.78
C ALA A 257 -21.14 -2.63 -0.68
N LEU A 258 -22.00 -2.16 -1.60
CA LEU A 258 -22.55 -0.79 -1.55
C LEU A 258 -23.41 -0.58 -0.30
N ALA A 259 -24.26 -1.56 0.05
CA ALA A 259 -25.09 -1.47 1.24
C ALA A 259 -24.24 -1.41 2.54
N GLN A 260 -23.18 -2.20 2.63
CA GLN A 260 -22.24 -2.17 3.75
C GLN A 260 -21.49 -0.83 3.80
N ALA A 261 -20.87 -0.41 2.69
CA ALA A 261 -20.09 0.80 2.60
C ALA A 261 -20.88 2.08 2.89
N ALA A 262 -22.17 2.11 2.54
CA ALA A 262 -23.04 3.25 2.78
C ALA A 262 -23.22 3.61 4.25
N LEU A 263 -23.04 2.64 5.16
CA LEU A 263 -23.20 2.85 6.60
C LEU A 263 -22.09 3.72 7.20
N ASP A 264 -20.88 3.69 6.60
CA ASP A 264 -19.70 4.45 7.04
C ASP A 264 -19.22 5.45 5.97
N GLY A 265 -19.93 5.55 4.85
CA GLY A 265 -19.61 6.49 3.76
C GLY A 265 -18.37 6.12 2.93
N PHE A 266 -17.98 4.86 2.88
CA PHE A 266 -16.78 4.43 2.16
C PHE A 266 -16.99 4.40 0.63
N VAL A 267 -16.11 5.06 -0.12
CA VAL A 267 -16.12 5.15 -1.59
C VAL A 267 -14.82 4.70 -2.24
N VAL A 268 -13.68 4.91 -1.58
CA VAL A 268 -12.34 4.61 -2.14
C VAL A 268 -12.14 3.12 -2.41
N PRO A 269 -12.64 2.15 -1.61
CA PRO A 269 -12.49 0.72 -1.93
C PRO A 269 -13.00 0.33 -3.33
N PHE A 270 -14.06 0.97 -3.78
CA PHE A 270 -14.61 0.77 -5.13
C PHE A 270 -13.75 1.44 -6.21
N ALA A 271 -13.31 2.69 -5.96
CA ALA A 271 -12.44 3.42 -6.88
C ALA A 271 -11.10 2.70 -7.12
N GLU A 272 -10.52 2.08 -6.10
CA GLU A 272 -9.30 1.27 -6.21
C GLU A 272 -9.47 0.04 -7.13
N ASN A 273 -10.68 -0.42 -7.35
CA ASN A 273 -11.01 -1.55 -8.22
C ASN A 273 -11.75 -1.12 -9.50
N PHE A 274 -11.83 0.19 -9.76
CA PHE A 274 -12.62 0.79 -10.83
C PHE A 274 -12.34 0.15 -12.20
N ARG A 275 -11.10 -0.09 -12.56
CA ARG A 275 -10.70 -0.66 -13.87
C ARG A 275 -11.48 -1.93 -14.26
N ASP A 276 -11.76 -2.79 -13.28
CA ASP A 276 -12.44 -4.08 -13.51
C ASP A 276 -13.91 -4.03 -13.05
N LEU A 277 -14.30 -3.02 -12.26
CA LEU A 277 -15.63 -2.87 -11.66
C LEU A 277 -16.57 -1.92 -12.45
N GLU A 278 -16.00 -1.06 -13.31
CA GLU A 278 -16.72 0.01 -14.04
C GLU A 278 -18.04 -0.46 -14.68
N PRO A 279 -18.11 -1.60 -15.43
CA PRO A 279 -19.35 -2.02 -16.08
C PRO A 279 -20.47 -2.35 -15.09
N LEU A 280 -20.15 -2.87 -13.90
CA LEU A 280 -21.15 -3.14 -12.86
C LEU A 280 -21.59 -1.85 -12.17
N LEU A 281 -20.70 -0.89 -11.97
CA LEU A 281 -21.01 0.42 -11.40
C LEU A 281 -21.91 1.23 -12.36
N GLU A 282 -21.63 1.20 -13.67
CA GLU A 282 -22.47 1.85 -14.67
C GLU A 282 -23.91 1.29 -14.66
N ALA A 283 -24.06 -0.04 -14.54
CA ALA A 283 -25.35 -0.69 -14.45
C ALA A 283 -26.11 -0.38 -13.14
N ALA A 284 -25.40 0.04 -12.09
CA ALA A 284 -25.96 0.35 -10.77
C ALA A 284 -26.34 1.83 -10.57
N GLN A 285 -26.18 2.70 -11.58
CA GLN A 285 -26.39 4.15 -11.46
C GLN A 285 -27.84 4.57 -11.11
N GLU A 286 -28.81 3.75 -11.42
CA GLU A 286 -30.24 4.00 -11.14
C GLU A 286 -30.73 3.24 -9.89
N GLY A 287 -29.83 2.56 -9.19
CA GLY A 287 -30.14 1.73 -8.01
C GLY A 287 -30.29 2.53 -6.70
N PRO A 288 -30.50 1.83 -5.58
CA PRO A 288 -30.73 2.44 -4.26
C PRO A 288 -29.52 3.26 -3.77
N HIS A 289 -28.34 3.03 -4.30
CA HIS A 289 -27.09 3.72 -3.96
C HIS A 289 -26.61 4.67 -5.06
N ALA A 290 -27.49 5.17 -5.92
CA ALA A 290 -27.17 5.98 -7.11
C ALA A 290 -26.22 7.16 -6.85
N ASN A 291 -26.37 7.87 -5.72
CA ASN A 291 -25.50 9.00 -5.37
C ASN A 291 -24.06 8.54 -5.07
N ALA A 292 -23.90 7.48 -4.27
CA ALA A 292 -22.61 6.90 -3.98
C ALA A 292 -21.95 6.34 -5.25
N VAL A 293 -22.71 5.65 -6.09
CA VAL A 293 -22.22 5.09 -7.37
C VAL A 293 -21.71 6.20 -8.30
N ARG A 294 -22.42 7.33 -8.42
CA ARG A 294 -21.94 8.48 -9.22
C ARG A 294 -20.62 9.06 -8.67
N CYS A 295 -20.52 9.19 -7.34
CA CYS A 295 -19.29 9.63 -6.70
C CYS A 295 -18.14 8.65 -6.97
N ILE A 296 -18.39 7.35 -6.82
CA ILE A 296 -17.41 6.28 -7.08
C ILE A 296 -16.94 6.28 -8.54
N LEU A 297 -17.86 6.43 -9.50
CA LEU A 297 -17.52 6.51 -10.92
C LEU A 297 -16.61 7.70 -11.23
N ALA A 298 -16.93 8.88 -10.71
CA ALA A 298 -16.12 10.09 -10.89
C ALA A 298 -14.72 9.92 -10.25
N LEU A 299 -14.68 9.42 -9.03
CA LEU A 299 -13.43 9.19 -8.29
C LEU A 299 -12.56 8.11 -8.97
N GLY A 300 -13.15 7.00 -9.38
CA GLY A 300 -12.45 5.90 -10.04
C GLY A 300 -11.85 6.32 -11.38
N ALA A 301 -12.59 7.09 -12.18
CA ALA A 301 -12.08 7.63 -13.45
C ALA A 301 -10.90 8.59 -13.22
N ALA A 302 -10.99 9.47 -12.22
CA ALA A 302 -9.91 10.40 -11.86
C ALA A 302 -8.67 9.64 -11.37
N GLN A 303 -8.85 8.64 -10.51
CA GLN A 303 -7.76 7.80 -10.00
C GLN A 303 -7.09 7.01 -11.13
N GLN A 304 -7.86 6.44 -12.05
CA GLN A 304 -7.32 5.70 -13.19
C GLN A 304 -6.47 6.61 -14.10
N GLU A 305 -6.93 7.84 -14.40
CA GLU A 305 -6.14 8.77 -15.19
C GLU A 305 -4.85 9.20 -14.46
N ARG A 306 -4.94 9.39 -13.14
CA ARG A 306 -3.74 9.68 -12.34
C ARG A 306 -2.74 8.50 -12.34
N CYS A 307 -3.21 7.27 -12.21
CA CYS A 307 -2.36 6.08 -12.35
C CYS A 307 -1.69 6.03 -13.73
N ARG A 308 -2.43 6.34 -14.81
CA ARG A 308 -1.86 6.42 -16.17
C ARG A 308 -0.80 7.52 -16.28
N ALA A 309 -1.04 8.68 -15.68
CA ALA A 309 -0.09 9.79 -15.67
C ALA A 309 1.20 9.43 -14.92
N LEU A 310 1.09 8.82 -13.73
CA LEU A 310 2.23 8.32 -12.96
C LEU A 310 3.00 7.26 -13.75
N ASN A 311 2.30 6.31 -14.36
CA ASN A 311 2.93 5.25 -15.16
C ASN A 311 3.67 5.83 -16.37
N ARG A 312 3.10 6.84 -17.06
CA ARG A 312 3.78 7.55 -18.16
C ARG A 312 5.02 8.30 -17.66
N SER A 313 4.94 8.95 -16.50
CA SER A 313 6.08 9.69 -15.94
C SER A 313 7.22 8.75 -15.49
N GLU A 314 6.91 7.56 -15.03
CA GLU A 314 7.86 6.53 -14.62
C GLU A 314 8.24 5.57 -15.77
N ALA A 315 7.54 5.60 -16.91
CA ALA A 315 7.86 4.77 -18.06
C ALA A 315 9.27 5.04 -18.59
N LEU A 316 10.10 4.03 -18.73
CA LEU A 316 11.46 4.20 -19.28
C LEU A 316 11.43 4.88 -20.63
N PRO A 317 12.36 5.78 -20.95
CA PRO A 317 12.50 6.30 -22.30
C PRO A 317 12.54 5.12 -23.29
N GLU A 318 11.94 5.26 -24.46
CA GLU A 318 11.90 4.20 -25.47
C GLU A 318 13.29 3.62 -25.78
N ALA A 319 14.31 4.47 -25.76
CA ALA A 319 15.70 4.07 -25.89
C ALA A 319 16.18 3.16 -24.73
N ALA A 320 15.64 3.33 -23.52
CA ALA A 320 16.01 2.54 -22.35
C ALA A 320 15.23 1.22 -22.25
N ALA A 321 14.11 1.08 -22.96
CA ALA A 321 13.33 -0.18 -23.02
C ALA A 321 14.11 -1.33 -23.67
N ARG A 322 15.18 -1.02 -24.40
CA ARG A 322 16.07 -2.01 -25.03
C ARG A 322 17.23 -2.46 -24.14
N LEU A 323 17.33 -1.92 -22.93
CA LEU A 323 18.39 -2.26 -21.98
C LEU A 323 18.03 -3.52 -21.19
N THR A 324 19.03 -4.37 -20.95
CA THR A 324 18.91 -5.45 -19.97
C THR A 324 18.80 -4.88 -18.57
N GLU A 325 18.29 -5.66 -17.61
CA GLU A 325 18.20 -5.26 -16.19
C GLU A 325 19.53 -4.72 -15.63
N ARG A 326 20.64 -5.37 -16.01
CA ARG A 326 21.98 -4.99 -15.58
C ARG A 326 22.44 -3.67 -16.19
N GLU A 327 22.12 -3.45 -17.46
CA GLU A 327 22.38 -2.17 -18.15
C GLU A 327 21.51 -1.04 -17.60
N LEU A 328 20.27 -1.37 -17.24
CA LEU A 328 19.34 -0.42 -16.62
C LEU A 328 19.82 -0.01 -15.20
N ALA A 329 20.26 -0.98 -14.39
CA ALA A 329 20.85 -0.70 -13.08
C ALA A 329 22.09 0.20 -13.20
N LEU A 330 22.95 -0.08 -14.18
CA LEU A 330 24.11 0.77 -14.48
C LEU A 330 23.70 2.19 -14.91
N ALA A 331 22.70 2.29 -15.80
CA ALA A 331 22.20 3.58 -16.28
C ALA A 331 21.65 4.44 -15.13
N ARG A 332 20.88 3.86 -14.23
CA ARG A 332 20.35 4.52 -13.03
C ARG A 332 21.46 5.06 -12.14
N LEU A 333 22.46 4.23 -11.80
CA LEU A 333 23.59 4.66 -10.98
C LEU A 333 24.42 5.78 -11.61
N ILE A 334 24.53 5.81 -12.95
CA ILE A 334 25.17 6.89 -13.66
C ILE A 334 24.32 8.17 -13.61
N ALA A 335 22.99 8.04 -13.74
CA ALA A 335 22.05 9.15 -13.63
C ALA A 335 22.08 9.77 -12.21
N ASP A 336 22.19 8.93 -11.17
CA ASP A 336 22.37 9.33 -9.77
C ASP A 336 23.75 9.91 -9.47
N ARG A 337 24.53 10.21 -10.51
CA ARG A 337 25.88 10.80 -10.42
C ARG A 337 26.89 9.97 -9.63
N CYS A 338 26.66 8.68 -9.43
CA CYS A 338 27.62 7.78 -8.78
C CYS A 338 28.93 7.72 -9.58
N THR A 339 30.07 7.71 -8.89
CA THR A 339 31.41 7.50 -9.50
C THR A 339 31.56 6.05 -9.98
N ASN A 340 32.49 5.78 -10.89
CA ASN A 340 32.74 4.41 -11.36
C ASN A 340 33.14 3.48 -10.21
N LYS A 341 33.82 4.00 -9.19
CA LYS A 341 34.19 3.26 -7.97
C LYS A 341 32.95 2.86 -7.14
N GLU A 342 32.01 3.79 -6.95
CA GLU A 342 30.76 3.52 -6.23
C GLU A 342 29.86 2.53 -7.01
N ILE A 343 29.79 2.69 -8.35
CA ILE A 343 29.06 1.77 -9.22
C ILE A 343 29.68 0.36 -9.15
N ALA A 344 31.01 0.28 -9.22
CA ALA A 344 31.73 -1.00 -9.11
C ALA A 344 31.43 -1.72 -7.80
N ALA A 345 31.40 -0.99 -6.68
CA ALA A 345 31.06 -1.52 -5.37
C ALA A 345 29.60 -2.01 -5.30
N ARG A 346 28.64 -1.24 -5.84
CA ARG A 346 27.20 -1.58 -5.80
C ARG A 346 26.83 -2.73 -6.72
N LEU A 347 27.49 -2.86 -7.88
CA LEU A 347 27.21 -3.92 -8.86
C LEU A 347 28.12 -5.14 -8.76
N PHE A 348 29.02 -5.15 -7.75
CA PHE A 348 30.04 -6.20 -7.57
C PHE A 348 30.90 -6.41 -8.81
N LEU A 349 31.40 -5.31 -9.40
CA LEU A 349 32.22 -5.29 -10.62
C LEU A 349 33.57 -4.62 -10.35
N SER A 350 34.53 -4.79 -11.29
CA SER A 350 35.72 -3.95 -11.33
C SER A 350 35.41 -2.58 -11.97
N GLU A 351 36.16 -1.53 -11.59
CA GLU A 351 36.02 -0.20 -12.23
C GLU A 351 36.28 -0.25 -13.74
N GLY A 352 37.17 -1.10 -14.20
CA GLY A 352 37.42 -1.35 -15.62
C GLY A 352 36.21 -1.92 -16.34
N THR A 353 35.54 -2.90 -15.72
CA THR A 353 34.31 -3.49 -16.24
C THR A 353 33.16 -2.47 -16.28
N VAL A 354 33.03 -1.63 -15.24
CA VAL A 354 32.05 -0.53 -15.22
C VAL A 354 32.30 0.43 -16.37
N LYS A 355 33.55 0.82 -16.63
CA LYS A 355 33.89 1.71 -17.74
C LYS A 355 33.54 1.11 -19.11
N GLN A 356 33.81 -0.21 -19.28
CA GLN A 356 33.46 -0.92 -20.51
C GLN A 356 31.93 -0.96 -20.72
N TYR A 357 31.17 -1.36 -19.70
CA TYR A 357 29.72 -1.43 -19.77
C TYR A 357 29.08 -0.04 -19.96
N THR A 358 29.63 0.99 -19.35
CA THR A 358 29.19 2.38 -19.53
C THR A 358 29.34 2.81 -21.00
N ASN A 359 30.44 2.45 -21.66
CA ASN A 359 30.65 2.77 -23.07
C ASN A 359 29.69 2.03 -23.98
N GLN A 360 29.42 0.74 -23.71
CA GLN A 360 28.42 -0.06 -24.42
C GLN A 360 27.01 0.52 -24.27
N LEU A 361 26.68 0.95 -23.05
CA LEU A 361 25.42 1.61 -22.72
C LEU A 361 25.21 2.90 -23.53
N TYR A 362 26.23 3.77 -23.58
CA TYR A 362 26.16 4.99 -24.40
C TYR A 362 25.95 4.68 -25.89
N SER A 363 26.63 3.66 -26.40
CA SER A 363 26.46 3.22 -27.79
C SER A 363 25.03 2.72 -28.06
N LYS A 364 24.48 1.90 -27.16
CA LYS A 364 23.10 1.41 -27.27
C LYS A 364 22.06 2.52 -27.21
N LEU A 365 22.30 3.54 -26.41
CA LEU A 365 21.39 4.68 -26.24
C LEU A 365 21.59 5.79 -27.29
N GLY A 366 22.54 5.64 -28.20
CA GLY A 366 22.86 6.65 -29.20
C GLY A 366 23.45 7.94 -28.60
N ILE A 367 24.04 7.87 -27.40
CA ILE A 367 24.59 9.02 -26.67
C ILE A 367 26.00 9.30 -27.17
N GLY A 368 26.21 10.49 -27.79
CA GLY A 368 27.47 10.93 -28.36
C GLY A 368 28.14 12.07 -27.57
N GLY A 369 29.45 12.36 -27.90
CA GLY A 369 30.20 13.46 -27.29
C GLY A 369 31.29 13.04 -26.31
N GLY A 370 31.87 14.00 -25.58
CA GLY A 370 32.91 13.75 -24.56
C GLY A 370 32.31 13.07 -23.30
N ALA A 371 33.18 12.48 -22.47
CA ALA A 371 32.76 11.69 -21.29
C ALA A 371 31.82 12.46 -20.34
N ARG A 372 32.08 13.76 -20.13
CA ARG A 372 31.25 14.61 -19.25
C ARG A 372 29.89 14.91 -19.89
N THR A 373 29.86 15.14 -21.20
CA THR A 373 28.66 15.38 -21.99
C THR A 373 27.77 14.12 -22.04
N LYS A 374 28.37 12.95 -22.28
CA LYS A 374 27.65 11.66 -22.28
C LYS A 374 26.97 11.35 -20.95
N ARG A 375 27.66 11.61 -19.85
CA ARG A 375 27.09 11.43 -18.51
C ARG A 375 25.94 12.39 -18.23
N ALA A 376 26.07 13.66 -18.65
CA ALA A 376 25.00 14.65 -18.53
C ALA A 376 23.78 14.28 -19.39
N GLN A 377 23.99 13.86 -20.64
CA GLN A 377 22.89 13.41 -21.53
C GLN A 377 22.18 12.18 -20.97
N LEU A 378 22.92 11.21 -20.39
CA LEU A 378 22.32 10.06 -19.75
C LEU A 378 21.52 10.48 -18.50
N ALA A 379 22.11 11.34 -17.67
CA ALA A 379 21.43 11.89 -16.51
C ALA A 379 20.16 12.65 -16.92
N GLU A 380 20.18 13.43 -17.98
CA GLU A 380 19.00 14.13 -18.50
C GLU A 380 17.95 13.17 -19.07
N LEU A 381 18.38 12.10 -19.76
CA LEU A 381 17.48 11.06 -20.28
C LEU A 381 16.72 10.34 -19.15
N PHE A 382 17.36 10.18 -18.00
CA PHE A 382 16.80 9.53 -16.82
C PHE A 382 16.29 10.53 -15.77
N ALA A 383 16.73 11.80 -15.75
CA ALA A 383 16.34 12.84 -14.79
C ALA A 383 14.96 13.48 -15.07
N LYS A 384 14.37 13.27 -16.25
CA LYS A 384 12.96 13.62 -16.49
C LYS A 384 11.97 12.79 -15.63
N LYS A 385 12.49 12.12 -14.59
CA LYS A 385 11.77 11.09 -13.81
C LYS A 385 11.83 11.25 -12.29
N TYR A 386 12.40 12.33 -11.78
CA TYR A 386 12.41 12.58 -10.32
C TYR A 386 12.01 14.01 -10.03
#